data_3b252714cfd1f7df2d2d0d646bff66ea
#
_entry.id   3b252714cfd1f7df2d2d0d646bff66ea
#
_cell.length_a   1.000
_cell.length_b   1.000
_cell.length_c   1.000
_cell.angle_alpha   90.00
_cell.angle_beta   90.00
_cell.angle_gamma   90.00
#
_symmetry.space_group_name_H-M   'P 1'
#
loop_
_entity.id
_entity.type
_entity.pdbx_description
1 polymer ?
#
loop_
_entity_poly.entity_id
_entity_poly.type
_entity_poly.pdbx_seq_one_letter_code
_entity_poly.pdbx_strand_id
1 'polypeptide(L)' 'LDSVKAAKIISQLKEQEALKILTGLSKKQLAEILAKMTPEQAASYTEKIAASQE' A
#
# COMPACT_ATOMS: atom_id res chain seq x y z
N LEU A 1 1.30 6.02 -13.67
CA LEU A 1 0.69 5.04 -12.78
C LEU A 1 -0.69 5.51 -12.32
N ASP A 2 -1.70 4.67 -12.52
CA ASP A 2 -3.05 4.97 -12.06
C ASP A 2 -3.19 4.52 -10.61
N SER A 3 -3.08 5.45 -9.69
CA SER A 3 -3.09 5.15 -8.26
C SER A 3 -4.43 4.60 -7.78
N VAL A 4 -5.54 5.02 -8.40
CA VAL A 4 -6.86 4.51 -8.02
C VAL A 4 -6.97 3.02 -8.37
N LYS A 5 -6.62 2.67 -9.59
CA LYS A 5 -6.66 1.27 -10.02
C LYS A 5 -5.66 0.43 -9.24
N ALA A 6 -4.46 0.96 -9.02
CA ALA A 6 -3.44 0.25 -8.25
C ALA A 6 -3.91 -0.03 -6.83
N ALA A 7 -4.53 0.96 -6.18
CA ALA A 7 -5.05 0.78 -4.83
C ALA A 7 -6.11 -0.32 -4.79
N LYS A 8 -7.00 -0.34 -5.78
CA LYS A 8 -8.04 -1.37 -5.84
C LYS A 8 -7.46 -2.77 -6.02
N ILE A 9 -6.48 -2.90 -6.91
CA ILE A 9 -5.84 -4.18 -7.15
C ILE A 9 -5.11 -4.67 -5.90
N ILE A 10 -4.33 -3.79 -5.30
CA ILE A 10 -3.53 -4.15 -4.12
C ILE A 10 -4.44 -4.55 -2.95
N SER A 11 -5.58 -3.87 -2.78
CA SER A 11 -6.50 -4.19 -1.70
C SER A 11 -7.18 -5.56 -1.87
N GLN A 12 -7.11 -6.15 -3.06
CA GLN A 12 -7.67 -7.49 -3.32
C GLN A 12 -6.64 -8.60 -3.12
N LEU A 13 -5.38 -8.25 -2.94
CA LEU A 13 -4.32 -9.23 -2.77
C LEU A 13 -4.26 -9.72 -1.33
N LYS A 14 -3.61 -10.87 -1.14
CA LYS A 14 -3.25 -11.31 0.21
C LYS A 14 -2.29 -10.29 0.81
N GLU A 15 -2.38 -10.14 2.12
CA GLU A 15 -1.59 -9.11 2.81
C GLU A 15 -0.10 -9.18 2.47
N GLN A 16 0.47 -10.39 2.50
CA GLN A 16 1.89 -10.55 2.23
C GLN A 16 2.27 -10.09 0.83
N GLU A 17 1.42 -10.40 -0.14
CA GLU A 17 1.63 -9.99 -1.53
C GLU A 17 1.52 -8.47 -1.68
N ALA A 18 0.51 -7.91 -1.03
CA ALA A 18 0.31 -6.46 -1.06
C ALA A 18 1.51 -5.72 -0.48
N LEU A 19 2.03 -6.21 0.65
CA LEU A 19 3.18 -5.58 1.30
C LEU A 19 4.43 -5.66 0.44
N LYS A 20 4.65 -6.78 -0.25
CA LYS A 20 5.78 -6.90 -1.16
C LYS A 20 5.75 -5.85 -2.25
N ILE A 21 4.57 -5.62 -2.83
CA ILE A 21 4.42 -4.63 -3.88
C ILE A 21 4.61 -3.24 -3.32
N LEU A 22 3.95 -2.94 -2.21
CA LEU A 22 4.00 -1.60 -1.61
C LEU A 22 5.41 -1.22 -1.19
N THR A 23 6.15 -2.14 -0.62
CA THR A 23 7.52 -1.86 -0.16
C THR A 23 8.51 -1.74 -1.31
N GLY A 24 8.14 -2.20 -2.51
CA GLY A 24 8.97 -2.06 -3.70
C GLY A 24 8.76 -0.77 -4.45
N LEU A 25 7.77 0.03 -4.08
CA LEU A 25 7.45 1.28 -4.76
C LEU A 25 8.30 2.43 -4.21
N SER A 26 8.43 3.49 -5.03
CA SER A 26 9.04 4.73 -4.53
C SER A 26 8.15 5.32 -3.45
N LYS A 27 8.71 6.16 -2.60
CA LYS A 27 7.94 6.81 -1.54
C LYS A 27 6.77 7.62 -2.09
N LYS A 28 6.99 8.29 -3.21
CA LYS A 28 5.96 9.10 -3.84
C LYS A 28 4.81 8.22 -4.33
N GLN A 29 5.12 7.12 -5.02
CA GLN A 29 4.10 6.21 -5.51
C GLN A 29 3.34 5.54 -4.38
N LEU A 30 4.07 5.14 -3.34
CA LEU A 30 3.45 4.53 -2.16
C LEU A 30 2.45 5.49 -1.53
N ALA A 31 2.85 6.75 -1.33
CA ALA A 31 1.96 7.75 -0.74
C ALA A 31 0.72 7.97 -1.59
N GLU A 32 0.89 8.04 -2.92
CA GLU A 32 -0.25 8.24 -3.82
C GLU A 32 -1.24 7.10 -3.76
N ILE A 33 -0.74 5.87 -3.70
CA ILE A 33 -1.60 4.69 -3.65
C ILE A 33 -2.32 4.61 -2.30
N LEU A 34 -1.61 4.84 -1.20
CA LEU A 34 -2.24 4.83 0.11
C LEU A 34 -3.32 5.90 0.23
N ALA A 35 -3.11 7.06 -0.39
CA ALA A 35 -4.08 8.15 -0.38
C ALA A 35 -5.39 7.77 -1.09
N LYS A 36 -5.36 6.78 -1.97
CA LYS A 36 -6.56 6.33 -2.70
C LYS A 36 -7.24 5.14 -2.05
N MET A 37 -6.71 4.65 -0.95
CA MET A 37 -7.34 3.59 -0.17
C MET A 37 -8.28 4.16 0.88
N THR A 38 -9.09 3.30 1.49
CA THR A 38 -9.87 3.73 2.65
C THR A 38 -8.90 4.07 3.79
N PRO A 39 -9.30 4.96 4.73
CA PRO A 39 -8.42 5.28 5.85
C PRO A 39 -7.99 4.05 6.65
N GLU A 40 -8.90 3.09 6.82
CA GLU A 40 -8.59 1.86 7.55
C GLU A 40 -7.52 1.05 6.85
N GLN A 41 -7.66 0.89 5.53
CA GLN A 41 -6.67 0.15 4.75
C GLN A 41 -5.32 0.85 4.75
N ALA A 42 -5.34 2.16 4.53
CA ALA A 42 -4.11 2.94 4.49
C ALA A 42 -3.36 2.86 5.82
N ALA A 43 -4.08 3.01 6.93
CA ALA A 43 -3.47 2.92 8.26
C ALA A 43 -2.89 1.53 8.51
N SER A 44 -3.64 0.48 8.17
CA SER A 44 -3.20 -0.89 8.39
C SER A 44 -1.92 -1.18 7.61
N TYR A 45 -1.90 -0.85 6.32
CA TYR A 45 -0.71 -1.10 5.50
C TYR A 45 0.48 -0.25 5.98
N THR A 46 0.22 1.01 6.34
CA THR A 46 1.28 1.89 6.82
C THR A 46 1.94 1.33 8.08
N GLU A 47 1.13 0.86 9.04
CA GLU A 47 1.65 0.26 10.27
C GLU A 47 2.50 -0.97 9.99
N LYS A 48 2.04 -1.81 9.08
CA LYS A 48 2.76 -3.04 8.74
C LYS A 48 4.06 -2.74 7.99
N ILE A 49 4.05 -1.75 7.12
CA ILE A 49 5.25 -1.32 6.42
C ILE A 49 6.27 -0.78 7.43
N ALA A 50 5.83 0.06 8.35
CA ALA A 50 6.70 0.61 9.38
C ALA A 50 7.31 -0.50 10.25
N ALA A 51 6.51 -1.48 10.62
CA ALA A 51 6.99 -2.61 11.43
C ALA A 51 8.03 -3.42 10.68
N SER A 52 7.87 -3.57 9.36
CA SER A 52 8.78 -4.39 8.57
C SER A 52 10.12 -3.72 8.30
N GLN A 53 10.24 -2.44 8.64
CA GLN A 53 11.46 -1.68 8.38
C GLN A 53 12.35 -1.54 9.62
N GLU A 54 11.99 -2.15 10.69
CA GLU A 54 12.83 -2.15 11.88
C GLU A 54 13.91 -3.20 11.82
#